data_a5df344d33702f3cac523d3b2cb304a6
#
_entry.id   a5df344d33702f3cac523d3b2cb304a6
#
_cell.length_a   1.000
_cell.length_b   1.000
_cell.length_c   1.000
_cell.angle_alpha   90.00
_cell.angle_beta   90.00
_cell.angle_gamma   90.00
#
_symmetry.space_group_name_H-M   'P 1'
#
loop_
_entity.id
_entity.type
_entity.pdbx_description
1 polymer ?
#
loop_
_entity_poly.entity_id
_entity_poly.type
_entity_poly.pdbx_seq_one_letter_code
_entity_poly.pdbx_strand_id
1 'polypeptide(L)'
;MSDFIVEKLTKSVGDKTVFKDISFIIHDLDRIGLIGVNGTGKTTLLDVLSGVSGFDGDVSPFSAKNDYQIGYLTQDPDFDDSKTVLDTVLSSDLKEIQLIREYELLMLNYSEDKQARLERVMAEMDSLQAWEIESQVKTVLSKLGIQDLSTPVGELSGGLRRRVQLAQVLLGNHNLLLLDEPTNHLDIATIEWLTLFLKNSKKTVLFITHDRYFLDALSTRIFELDRAGLTEYQGNYQDYVRLKAEQDERDAALLHKKEQLYKQELAWMRRQPQARATKQQARINRFHDLKKEVSGGVAETDLTMNFETSRIGKKVIEFQDVSFAYENKPILQDFNLLVQAKDRIGIVGDNGVGKSTLLNLIAGSLEPTAGQVVIGETVRIAYFSQQIEGLDESKRVINYLQEVAEEVKTSGGSTTSIAELLEQFLFPRSTHGALIEKLSGGEKKRLYLLKLLLEKPNVLLLDEPTNDLDIATLTVLENFLQGFAGPVLTVSHDRYFLDKVATKILAFEDGKIR
;
A
#
# COMPACT_ATOMS: atom_id res chain seq x y z
N MET A 1 32.35 -4.30 -5.04
CA MET A 1 30.90 -4.53 -5.13
C MET A 1 30.50 -5.37 -3.94
N SER A 2 29.50 -4.93 -3.21
CA SER A 2 29.02 -5.59 -1.99
C SER A 2 27.60 -6.14 -2.23
N ASP A 3 27.52 -7.13 -3.12
CA ASP A 3 26.25 -7.76 -3.45
C ASP A 3 25.69 -8.54 -2.24
N PHE A 4 24.38 -8.50 -2.08
CA PHE A 4 23.65 -9.34 -1.13
C PHE A 4 22.96 -10.45 -1.93
N ILE A 5 23.38 -11.68 -1.71
CA ILE A 5 22.94 -12.85 -2.48
C ILE A 5 21.99 -13.68 -1.63
N VAL A 6 20.88 -14.09 -2.22
CA VAL A 6 19.89 -14.98 -1.63
C VAL A 6 19.77 -16.22 -2.51
N GLU A 7 19.95 -17.42 -1.93
CA GLU A 7 19.90 -18.70 -2.66
C GLU A 7 18.89 -19.65 -2.01
N LYS A 8 17.92 -20.11 -2.80
CA LYS A 8 16.91 -21.12 -2.42
C LYS A 8 16.21 -20.83 -1.10
N LEU A 9 15.87 -19.56 -0.88
CA LEU A 9 15.16 -19.14 0.32
C LEU A 9 13.74 -19.72 0.31
N THR A 10 13.39 -20.41 1.40
CA THR A 10 12.06 -20.98 1.64
C THR A 10 11.54 -20.51 3.00
N LYS A 11 10.24 -20.19 3.07
CA LYS A 11 9.55 -19.80 4.30
C LYS A 11 8.12 -20.29 4.30
N SER A 12 7.74 -20.93 5.40
CA SER A 12 6.35 -21.31 5.70
C SER A 12 5.88 -20.61 6.98
N VAL A 13 4.60 -20.30 7.04
CA VAL A 13 3.93 -19.74 8.23
C VAL A 13 2.72 -20.64 8.52
N GLY A 14 2.78 -21.40 9.62
CA GLY A 14 1.83 -22.48 9.87
C GLY A 14 1.88 -23.53 8.75
N ASP A 15 0.72 -23.89 8.20
CA ASP A 15 0.62 -24.85 7.10
C ASP A 15 0.77 -24.22 5.71
N LYS A 16 0.93 -22.89 5.63
CA LYS A 16 1.02 -22.16 4.36
C LYS A 16 2.48 -21.88 3.99
N THR A 17 2.94 -22.39 2.84
CA THR A 17 4.20 -21.96 2.25
C THR A 17 4.03 -20.56 1.66
N VAL A 18 4.82 -19.61 2.17
CA VAL A 18 4.77 -18.20 1.75
C VAL A 18 5.60 -18.00 0.50
N PHE A 19 6.86 -18.51 0.50
CA PHE A 19 7.70 -18.59 -0.69
C PHE A 19 8.59 -19.84 -0.63
N LYS A 20 8.96 -20.34 -1.81
CA LYS A 20 9.70 -21.59 -1.94
C LYS A 20 10.82 -21.47 -2.96
N ASP A 21 12.04 -21.85 -2.53
CA ASP A 21 13.24 -21.92 -3.38
C ASP A 21 13.53 -20.64 -4.17
N ILE A 22 13.16 -19.45 -3.62
CA ILE A 22 13.43 -18.19 -4.30
C ILE A 22 14.91 -17.84 -4.23
N SER A 23 15.46 -17.35 -5.35
CA SER A 23 16.86 -16.94 -5.45
C SER A 23 16.96 -15.63 -6.22
N PHE A 24 17.73 -14.68 -5.70
CA PHE A 24 17.95 -13.37 -6.32
C PHE A 24 19.22 -12.70 -5.79
N ILE A 25 19.67 -11.68 -6.47
CA ILE A 25 20.84 -10.88 -6.08
C ILE A 25 20.42 -9.41 -6.00
N ILE A 26 20.81 -8.75 -4.93
CA ILE A 26 20.69 -7.30 -4.75
C ILE A 26 22.09 -6.72 -4.95
N HIS A 27 22.26 -5.91 -6.01
CA HIS A 27 23.52 -5.27 -6.31
C HIS A 27 23.65 -3.93 -5.58
N ASP A 28 24.91 -3.46 -5.43
CA ASP A 28 25.17 -2.12 -4.91
C ASP A 28 24.39 -1.05 -5.68
N LEU A 29 23.78 -0.12 -4.97
CA LEU A 29 22.97 0.98 -5.49
C LEU A 29 21.70 0.57 -6.23
N ASP A 30 21.29 -0.69 -6.16
CA ASP A 30 19.99 -1.13 -6.66
C ASP A 30 18.86 -0.41 -5.91
N ARG A 31 17.80 -0.12 -6.64
CA ARG A 31 16.53 0.38 -6.10
C ARG A 31 15.43 -0.55 -6.57
N ILE A 32 15.07 -1.47 -5.69
CA ILE A 32 14.17 -2.58 -6.02
C ILE A 32 12.82 -2.35 -5.40
N GLY A 33 11.78 -2.23 -6.23
CA GLY A 33 10.40 -2.25 -5.77
C GLY A 33 9.90 -3.69 -5.61
N LEU A 34 9.41 -4.07 -4.43
CA LEU A 34 8.80 -5.38 -4.19
C LEU A 34 7.27 -5.24 -4.22
N ILE A 35 6.65 -5.88 -5.19
CA ILE A 35 5.20 -5.85 -5.41
C ILE A 35 4.57 -7.24 -5.32
N GLY A 36 3.27 -7.28 -5.21
CA GLY A 36 2.46 -8.51 -5.13
C GLY A 36 1.15 -8.25 -4.39
N VAL A 37 0.20 -9.16 -4.53
CA VAL A 37 -1.09 -9.08 -3.83
C VAL A 37 -0.89 -9.13 -2.30
N ASN A 38 -1.80 -8.53 -1.55
CA ASN A 38 -1.73 -8.59 -0.09
C ASN A 38 -1.82 -10.05 0.40
N GLY A 39 -1.02 -10.39 1.41
CA GLY A 39 -0.91 -11.75 1.95
C GLY A 39 -0.02 -12.72 1.15
N THR A 40 0.72 -12.25 0.13
CA THR A 40 1.72 -13.06 -0.59
C THR A 40 3.04 -13.23 0.17
N GLY A 41 3.26 -12.45 1.24
CA GLY A 41 4.46 -12.57 2.08
C GLY A 41 5.54 -11.52 1.82
N LYS A 42 5.20 -10.37 1.25
CA LYS A 42 6.15 -9.27 1.02
C LYS A 42 6.85 -8.82 2.30
N THR A 43 6.09 -8.46 3.33
CA THR A 43 6.62 -8.10 4.66
C THR A 43 7.40 -9.26 5.27
N THR A 44 6.89 -10.50 5.16
CA THR A 44 7.61 -11.69 5.63
C THR A 44 8.98 -11.84 4.96
N LEU A 45 9.10 -11.49 3.67
CA LEU A 45 10.39 -11.50 2.98
C LEU A 45 11.33 -10.44 3.58
N LEU A 46 10.87 -9.22 3.84
CA LEU A 46 11.68 -8.20 4.50
C LEU A 46 12.08 -8.61 5.92
N ASP A 47 11.16 -9.20 6.70
CA ASP A 47 11.44 -9.73 8.04
C ASP A 47 12.54 -10.81 8.03
N VAL A 48 12.50 -11.69 7.03
CA VAL A 48 13.52 -12.75 6.88
C VAL A 48 14.86 -12.17 6.44
N LEU A 49 14.87 -11.20 5.51
CA LEU A 49 16.10 -10.54 5.05
C LEU A 49 16.74 -9.69 6.14
N SER A 50 15.95 -9.06 7.01
CA SER A 50 16.44 -8.26 8.15
C SER A 50 16.89 -9.11 9.34
N GLY A 51 16.54 -10.41 9.36
CA GLY A 51 16.83 -11.31 10.48
C GLY A 51 15.82 -11.24 11.62
N VAL A 52 14.73 -10.46 11.50
CA VAL A 52 13.62 -10.41 12.47
C VAL A 52 12.88 -11.75 12.51
N SER A 53 12.72 -12.40 11.36
CA SER A 53 12.11 -13.73 11.26
C SER A 53 13.12 -14.74 10.68
N GLY A 54 13.08 -15.99 11.18
CA GLY A 54 13.89 -17.08 10.60
C GLY A 54 13.34 -17.58 9.28
N PHE A 55 14.12 -18.37 8.58
CA PHE A 55 13.80 -19.09 7.35
C PHE A 55 13.68 -20.60 7.59
N ASP A 56 13.15 -21.34 6.61
CA ASP A 56 13.06 -22.81 6.67
C ASP A 56 14.34 -23.42 6.11
N GLY A 57 14.98 -24.31 6.89
CA GLY A 57 16.22 -25.01 6.51
C GLY A 57 17.36 -24.80 7.47
N ASP A 58 18.39 -25.67 7.37
CA ASP A 58 19.53 -25.71 8.29
C ASP A 58 20.72 -24.86 7.80
N VAL A 59 20.72 -24.46 6.52
CA VAL A 59 21.83 -23.73 5.90
C VAL A 59 21.37 -22.31 5.59
N SER A 60 22.19 -21.32 5.96
CA SER A 60 21.89 -19.91 5.66
C SER A 60 21.78 -19.68 4.15
N PRO A 61 20.65 -19.15 3.66
CA PRO A 61 20.46 -18.80 2.26
C PRO A 61 21.14 -17.49 1.88
N PHE A 62 21.78 -16.79 2.83
CA PHE A 62 22.33 -15.45 2.66
C PHE A 62 23.84 -15.48 2.51
N SER A 63 24.35 -14.73 1.54
CA SER A 63 25.77 -14.45 1.36
C SER A 63 25.99 -12.95 1.14
N ALA A 64 26.72 -12.32 2.07
CA ALA A 64 27.09 -10.91 2.03
C ALA A 64 28.47 -10.71 2.67
N LYS A 65 29.03 -9.50 2.58
CA LYS A 65 30.25 -9.13 3.33
C LYS A 65 30.01 -9.19 4.84
N ASN A 66 31.08 -9.46 5.60
CA ASN A 66 31.01 -9.57 7.07
C ASN A 66 30.44 -8.33 7.78
N ASP A 67 30.56 -7.13 7.19
CA ASP A 67 30.14 -5.85 7.78
C ASP A 67 28.87 -5.30 7.13
N TYR A 68 28.05 -6.15 6.49
CA TYR A 68 26.87 -5.71 5.76
C TYR A 68 25.76 -5.32 6.74
N GLN A 69 25.45 -4.02 6.80
CA GLN A 69 24.44 -3.46 7.70
C GLN A 69 23.11 -3.27 6.98
N ILE A 70 22.05 -3.76 7.57
CA ILE A 70 20.69 -3.63 7.04
C ILE A 70 19.89 -2.70 7.95
N GLY A 71 19.31 -1.65 7.38
CA GLY A 71 18.33 -0.80 8.06
C GLY A 71 16.92 -1.22 7.67
N TYR A 72 16.05 -1.43 8.63
CA TYR A 72 14.70 -1.91 8.39
C TYR A 72 13.63 -0.96 8.95
N LEU A 73 12.76 -0.47 8.09
CA LEU A 73 11.54 0.25 8.43
C LEU A 73 10.39 -0.76 8.49
N THR A 74 9.94 -1.11 9.67
CA THR A 74 8.83 -2.05 9.92
C THR A 74 7.46 -1.35 9.85
N GLN A 75 6.38 -2.13 9.75
CA GLN A 75 5.02 -1.57 9.84
C GLN A 75 4.72 -1.02 11.24
N ASP A 76 5.10 -1.75 12.28
CA ASP A 76 4.92 -1.38 13.69
C ASP A 76 6.30 -1.19 14.34
N PRO A 77 6.71 0.06 14.61
CA PRO A 77 7.98 0.33 15.27
C PRO A 77 8.01 -0.19 16.70
N ASP A 78 9.00 -1.01 17.02
CA ASP A 78 9.30 -1.43 18.40
C ASP A 78 10.41 -0.55 18.96
N PHE A 79 10.04 0.41 19.80
CA PHE A 79 10.95 1.34 20.46
C PHE A 79 10.94 1.16 21.97
N ASP A 80 12.04 1.54 22.58
CA ASP A 80 12.09 1.81 24.01
C ASP A 80 11.33 3.12 24.29
N ASP A 81 10.11 2.99 24.77
CA ASP A 81 9.17 4.11 25.00
C ASP A 81 9.73 5.18 25.98
N SER A 82 10.76 4.86 26.75
CA SER A 82 11.41 5.79 27.69
C SER A 82 12.44 6.71 27.03
N LYS A 83 12.90 6.39 25.81
CA LYS A 83 13.89 7.19 25.08
C LYS A 83 13.24 8.40 24.43
N THR A 84 14.03 9.47 24.33
CA THR A 84 13.61 10.65 23.58
C THR A 84 13.68 10.40 22.06
N VAL A 85 12.99 11.23 21.29
CA VAL A 85 13.07 11.22 19.83
C VAL A 85 14.53 11.39 19.38
N LEU A 86 15.27 12.32 19.98
CA LEU A 86 16.68 12.56 19.67
C LEU A 86 17.53 11.30 19.90
N ASP A 87 17.37 10.65 21.05
CA ASP A 87 18.11 9.45 21.41
C ASP A 87 17.80 8.28 20.47
N THR A 88 16.58 8.19 19.99
CA THR A 88 16.13 7.13 19.07
C THR A 88 16.64 7.36 17.66
N VAL A 89 16.52 8.58 17.13
CA VAL A 89 16.95 8.91 15.76
C VAL A 89 18.48 8.85 15.64
N LEU A 90 19.20 9.33 16.64
CA LEU A 90 20.67 9.37 16.67
C LEU A 90 21.29 8.19 17.46
N SER A 91 20.67 7.02 17.38
CA SER A 91 21.09 5.81 18.10
C SER A 91 22.25 5.03 17.43
N SER A 92 22.95 5.65 16.47
CA SER A 92 24.05 5.01 15.75
C SER A 92 25.37 5.00 16.55
N ASP A 93 26.16 3.93 16.38
CA ASP A 93 27.50 3.79 16.97
C ASP A 93 28.61 4.62 16.26
N LEU A 94 28.25 5.30 15.17
CA LEU A 94 29.17 6.21 14.46
C LEU A 94 29.56 7.38 15.37
N LYS A 95 30.86 7.68 15.43
CA LYS A 95 31.39 8.75 16.28
C LYS A 95 30.81 10.11 15.91
N GLU A 96 30.60 10.38 14.63
CA GLU A 96 29.99 11.60 14.11
C GLU A 96 28.55 11.77 14.64
N ILE A 97 27.74 10.71 14.61
CA ILE A 97 26.36 10.73 15.10
C ILE A 97 26.30 10.90 16.61
N GLN A 98 27.21 10.25 17.35
CA GLN A 98 27.33 10.42 18.81
C GLN A 98 27.69 11.86 19.19
N LEU A 99 28.59 12.50 18.44
CA LEU A 99 28.95 13.90 18.63
C LEU A 99 27.79 14.84 18.31
N ILE A 100 27.07 14.60 17.23
CA ILE A 100 25.87 15.39 16.88
C ILE A 100 24.82 15.26 17.99
N ARG A 101 24.57 14.04 18.48
CA ARG A 101 23.66 13.80 19.60
C ARG A 101 24.09 14.57 20.86
N GLU A 102 25.37 14.52 21.22
CA GLU A 102 25.90 15.23 22.37
C GLU A 102 25.79 16.75 22.17
N TYR A 103 26.07 17.25 20.99
CA TYR A 103 25.92 18.67 20.63
C TYR A 103 24.46 19.13 20.81
N GLU A 104 23.50 18.41 20.23
CA GLU A 104 22.08 18.74 20.35
C GLU A 104 21.58 18.69 21.80
N LEU A 105 22.00 17.70 22.60
CA LEU A 105 21.68 17.62 24.03
C LEU A 105 22.25 18.82 24.82
N LEU A 106 23.47 19.25 24.51
CA LEU A 106 24.09 20.41 25.15
C LEU A 106 23.38 21.71 24.75
N MET A 107 22.93 21.82 23.49
CA MET A 107 22.17 22.98 23.01
C MET A 107 20.77 23.05 23.61
N LEU A 108 20.05 21.92 23.71
CA LEU A 108 18.74 21.86 24.34
C LEU A 108 18.76 22.20 25.84
N ASN A 109 19.86 21.84 26.54
CA ASN A 109 20.03 22.04 27.97
C ASN A 109 21.23 22.94 28.28
N TYR A 110 21.38 24.03 27.51
CA TYR A 110 22.50 24.93 27.66
C TYR A 110 22.56 25.57 29.03
N SER A 111 23.75 25.61 29.63
CA SER A 111 24.11 26.30 30.87
C SER A 111 25.59 26.69 30.83
N GLU A 112 25.97 27.78 31.51
CA GLU A 112 27.35 28.31 31.47
C GLU A 112 28.40 27.28 31.92
N ASP A 113 28.06 26.39 32.84
CA ASP A 113 28.94 25.30 33.31
C ASP A 113 29.25 24.27 32.22
N LYS A 114 28.40 24.15 31.20
CA LYS A 114 28.59 23.23 30.08
C LYS A 114 29.34 23.82 28.88
N GLN A 115 29.65 25.11 28.90
CA GLN A 115 30.29 25.81 27.77
C GLN A 115 31.59 25.13 27.34
N ALA A 116 32.48 24.81 28.30
CA ALA A 116 33.75 24.16 27.99
C ALA A 116 33.60 22.76 27.35
N ARG A 117 32.50 22.05 27.65
CA ARG A 117 32.18 20.79 27.00
C ARG A 117 31.65 21.00 25.59
N LEU A 118 30.78 21.97 25.41
CA LEU A 118 30.23 22.34 24.09
C LEU A 118 31.35 22.73 23.13
N GLU A 119 32.30 23.59 23.54
CA GLU A 119 33.45 23.99 22.72
C GLU A 119 34.30 22.78 22.29
N ARG A 120 34.50 21.79 23.17
CA ARG A 120 35.24 20.56 22.80
C ARG A 120 34.48 19.72 21.76
N VAL A 121 33.18 19.53 21.98
CA VAL A 121 32.32 18.79 21.03
C VAL A 121 32.31 19.47 19.68
N MET A 122 32.20 20.80 19.62
CA MET A 122 32.27 21.55 18.38
C MET A 122 33.63 21.38 17.67
N ALA A 123 34.72 21.45 18.41
CA ALA A 123 36.06 21.23 17.81
C ALA A 123 36.24 19.78 17.29
N GLU A 124 35.64 18.78 17.97
CA GLU A 124 35.67 17.41 17.45
C GLU A 124 34.76 17.26 16.21
N MET A 125 33.61 17.92 16.18
CA MET A 125 32.72 17.98 15.01
C MET A 125 33.41 18.61 13.80
N ASP A 126 34.16 19.73 14.01
CA ASP A 126 34.98 20.36 12.97
C ASP A 126 36.03 19.38 12.42
N SER A 127 36.75 18.65 13.29
CA SER A 127 37.80 17.71 12.89
C SER A 127 37.27 16.52 12.08
N LEU A 128 36.04 16.10 12.32
CA LEU A 128 35.35 14.98 11.63
C LEU A 128 34.42 15.44 10.52
N GLN A 129 34.34 16.74 10.23
CA GLN A 129 33.39 17.32 9.26
C GLN A 129 31.95 16.93 9.51
N ALA A 130 31.55 16.78 10.79
CA ALA A 130 30.25 16.29 11.21
C ALA A 130 29.11 17.30 10.97
N TRP A 131 29.42 18.57 10.67
CA TRP A 131 28.40 19.60 10.40
C TRP A 131 27.56 19.34 9.15
N GLU A 132 28.12 18.69 8.13
CA GLU A 132 27.34 18.30 6.95
C GLU A 132 26.30 17.24 7.31
N ILE A 133 26.68 16.28 8.17
CA ILE A 133 25.78 15.23 8.67
C ILE A 133 24.70 15.84 9.57
N GLU A 134 25.09 16.77 10.45
CA GLU A 134 24.13 17.49 11.33
C GLU A 134 23.10 18.27 10.49
N SER A 135 23.51 18.95 9.44
CA SER A 135 22.62 19.64 8.53
C SER A 135 21.66 18.68 7.81
N GLN A 136 22.15 17.49 7.43
CA GLN A 136 21.30 16.43 6.86
C GLN A 136 20.30 15.91 7.89
N VAL A 137 20.71 15.68 9.14
CA VAL A 137 19.83 15.27 10.26
C VAL A 137 18.71 16.27 10.41
N LYS A 138 19.01 17.57 10.54
CA LYS A 138 18.00 18.64 10.68
C LYS A 138 17.04 18.68 9.48
N THR A 139 17.58 18.51 8.28
CA THR A 139 16.76 18.48 7.06
C THR A 139 15.80 17.30 7.08
N VAL A 140 16.27 16.08 7.39
CA VAL A 140 15.42 14.88 7.47
C VAL A 140 14.33 15.06 8.51
N LEU A 141 14.68 15.50 9.72
CA LEU A 141 13.73 15.72 10.82
C LEU A 141 12.66 16.77 10.46
N SER A 142 13.08 17.91 9.92
CA SER A 142 12.18 18.97 9.48
C SER A 142 11.23 18.51 8.38
N LYS A 143 11.73 17.79 7.37
CA LYS A 143 10.93 17.28 6.25
C LYS A 143 9.93 16.20 6.68
N LEU A 144 10.27 15.41 7.69
CA LEU A 144 9.36 14.43 8.28
C LEU A 144 8.42 15.04 9.34
N GLY A 145 8.49 16.37 9.56
CA GLY A 145 7.63 17.09 10.52
C GLY A 145 7.92 16.74 11.98
N ILE A 146 9.14 16.32 12.29
CA ILE A 146 9.62 16.00 13.63
C ILE A 146 10.22 17.27 14.22
N GLN A 147 9.49 17.98 15.08
CA GLN A 147 9.90 19.27 15.64
C GLN A 147 10.42 19.16 17.07
N ASP A 148 9.76 18.36 17.90
CA ASP A 148 10.16 18.18 19.30
C ASP A 148 11.02 16.92 19.44
N LEU A 149 12.30 17.14 19.71
CA LEU A 149 13.30 16.10 19.88
C LEU A 149 13.41 15.61 21.34
N SER A 150 12.80 16.32 22.27
CA SER A 150 12.86 16.04 23.72
C SER A 150 11.73 15.11 24.19
N THR A 151 10.64 15.00 23.42
CA THR A 151 9.50 14.17 23.77
C THR A 151 9.88 12.68 23.81
N PRO A 152 9.46 11.90 24.83
CA PRO A 152 9.59 10.46 24.84
C PRO A 152 8.82 9.80 23.68
N VAL A 153 9.41 8.78 23.05
CA VAL A 153 8.79 8.13 21.89
C VAL A 153 7.46 7.46 22.25
N GLY A 154 7.28 7.03 23.51
CA GLY A 154 6.02 6.45 24.00
C GLY A 154 4.82 7.40 23.96
N GLU A 155 5.04 8.72 23.99
CA GLU A 155 3.98 9.74 23.95
C GLU A 155 3.55 10.12 22.53
N LEU A 156 4.26 9.62 21.51
CA LEU A 156 4.01 9.96 20.11
C LEU A 156 2.81 9.20 19.54
N SER A 157 2.09 9.83 18.62
CA SER A 157 1.11 9.14 17.78
C SER A 157 1.78 8.07 16.91
N GLY A 158 1.03 7.03 16.51
CA GLY A 158 1.57 5.95 15.66
C GLY A 158 2.21 6.46 14.37
N GLY A 159 1.59 7.45 13.72
CA GLY A 159 2.15 8.07 12.52
C GLY A 159 3.47 8.81 12.78
N LEU A 160 3.61 9.48 13.93
CA LEU A 160 4.84 10.17 14.28
C LEU A 160 5.94 9.20 14.70
N ARG A 161 5.60 8.12 15.44
CA ARG A 161 6.53 7.01 15.75
C ARG A 161 7.12 6.43 14.47
N ARG A 162 6.30 6.21 13.45
CA ARG A 162 6.75 5.68 12.16
C ARG A 162 7.68 6.65 11.42
N ARG A 163 7.41 7.95 11.45
CA ARG A 163 8.30 8.97 10.89
C ARG A 163 9.64 9.03 11.63
N VAL A 164 9.64 8.84 12.94
CA VAL A 164 10.86 8.75 13.76
C VAL A 164 11.69 7.52 13.34
N GLN A 165 11.05 6.37 13.12
CA GLN A 165 11.75 5.17 12.62
C GLN A 165 12.30 5.39 11.21
N LEU A 166 11.53 6.02 10.33
CA LEU A 166 12.01 6.35 8.98
C LEU A 166 13.24 7.27 9.06
N ALA A 167 13.22 8.31 9.91
CA ALA A 167 14.37 9.17 10.13
C ALA A 167 15.61 8.37 10.60
N GLN A 168 15.43 7.50 11.59
CA GLN A 168 16.49 6.63 12.11
C GLN A 168 17.11 5.74 11.02
N VAL A 169 16.27 5.11 10.19
CA VAL A 169 16.72 4.23 9.11
C VAL A 169 17.44 5.01 8.00
N LEU A 170 16.93 6.20 7.64
CA LEU A 170 17.54 7.05 6.61
C LEU A 170 18.91 7.60 7.05
N LEU A 171 19.06 7.96 8.32
CA LEU A 171 20.27 8.55 8.89
C LEU A 171 21.31 7.51 9.33
N GLY A 172 20.89 6.26 9.55
CA GLY A 172 21.80 5.18 9.95
C GLY A 172 22.82 4.82 8.87
N ASN A 173 23.93 4.20 9.29
CA ASN A 173 24.98 3.73 8.39
C ASN A 173 24.66 2.33 7.86
N HIS A 174 23.72 2.24 6.93
CA HIS A 174 23.27 0.97 6.35
C HIS A 174 23.70 0.82 4.90
N ASN A 175 24.08 -0.40 4.50
CA ASN A 175 24.37 -0.76 3.11
C ASN A 175 23.08 -0.97 2.33
N LEU A 176 22.09 -1.64 2.96
CA LEU A 176 20.78 -1.95 2.41
C LEU A 176 19.69 -1.37 3.31
N LEU A 177 18.79 -0.62 2.71
CA LEU A 177 17.54 -0.19 3.34
C LEU A 177 16.40 -1.10 2.92
N LEU A 178 15.75 -1.72 3.88
CA LEU A 178 14.49 -2.44 3.71
C LEU A 178 13.36 -1.52 4.18
N LEU A 179 12.49 -1.08 3.27
CA LEU A 179 11.43 -0.13 3.60
C LEU A 179 10.06 -0.75 3.34
N ASP A 180 9.31 -1.00 4.40
CA ASP A 180 7.94 -1.52 4.28
C ASP A 180 6.95 -0.35 4.32
N GLU A 181 6.31 -0.05 3.18
CA GLU A 181 5.34 1.03 2.97
C GLU A 181 5.83 2.40 3.49
N PRO A 182 6.99 2.91 3.01
CA PRO A 182 7.58 4.16 3.53
C PRO A 182 6.76 5.41 3.17
N THR A 183 5.86 5.32 2.22
CA THR A 183 5.00 6.42 1.74
C THR A 183 3.71 6.57 2.54
N ASN A 184 3.30 5.56 3.32
CA ASN A 184 2.07 5.60 4.09
C ASN A 184 2.08 6.71 5.14
N HIS A 185 0.98 7.43 5.25
CA HIS A 185 0.77 8.57 6.17
C HIS A 185 1.69 9.78 5.91
N LEU A 186 2.37 9.83 4.78
CA LEU A 186 3.11 11.01 4.33
C LEU A 186 2.25 11.82 3.35
N ASP A 187 2.40 13.14 3.39
CA ASP A 187 1.84 14.02 2.37
C ASP A 187 2.67 14.00 1.08
N ILE A 188 2.09 14.53 0.01
CA ILE A 188 2.70 14.51 -1.33
C ILE A 188 4.09 15.18 -1.33
N ALA A 189 4.25 16.32 -0.63
CA ALA A 189 5.52 17.05 -0.58
C ALA A 189 6.62 16.23 0.11
N THR A 190 6.26 15.53 1.19
CA THR A 190 7.18 14.64 1.91
C THR A 190 7.54 13.41 1.08
N ILE A 191 6.59 12.82 0.33
CA ILE A 191 6.85 11.69 -0.59
C ILE A 191 7.82 12.11 -1.70
N GLU A 192 7.61 13.28 -2.31
CA GLU A 192 8.53 13.82 -3.32
C GLU A 192 9.94 14.02 -2.78
N TRP A 193 10.04 14.63 -1.60
CA TRP A 193 11.33 14.81 -0.95
C TRP A 193 12.00 13.46 -0.65
N LEU A 194 11.26 12.48 -0.10
CA LEU A 194 11.80 11.14 0.20
C LEU A 194 12.29 10.45 -1.08
N THR A 195 11.53 10.56 -2.17
CA THR A 195 11.91 10.02 -3.48
C THR A 195 13.25 10.59 -3.94
N LEU A 196 13.40 11.93 -3.89
CA LEU A 196 14.63 12.62 -4.27
C LEU A 196 15.80 12.27 -3.34
N PHE A 197 15.55 12.18 -2.03
CA PHE A 197 16.54 11.79 -1.04
C PHE A 197 17.10 10.40 -1.32
N LEU A 198 16.21 9.40 -1.50
CA LEU A 198 16.61 8.02 -1.82
C LEU A 198 17.28 7.92 -3.19
N LYS A 199 16.81 8.66 -4.18
CA LYS A 199 17.38 8.69 -5.54
C LYS A 199 18.82 9.21 -5.56
N ASN A 200 19.12 10.19 -4.70
CA ASN A 200 20.43 10.81 -4.61
C ASN A 200 21.35 10.12 -3.59
N SER A 201 20.80 9.26 -2.73
CA SER A 201 21.58 8.51 -1.76
C SER A 201 22.46 7.45 -2.42
N LYS A 202 23.61 7.14 -1.79
CA LYS A 202 24.50 6.03 -2.19
C LYS A 202 24.12 4.72 -1.47
N LYS A 203 22.86 4.53 -1.16
CA LYS A 203 22.35 3.33 -0.45
C LYS A 203 21.60 2.43 -1.41
N THR A 204 21.71 1.14 -1.20
CA THR A 204 20.87 0.14 -1.86
C THR A 204 19.52 0.11 -1.17
N VAL A 205 18.42 0.04 -1.91
CA VAL A 205 17.07 0.10 -1.35
C VAL A 205 16.21 -1.03 -1.91
N LEU A 206 15.60 -1.81 -1.02
CA LEU A 206 14.50 -2.73 -1.34
C LEU A 206 13.27 -2.24 -0.60
N PHE A 207 12.20 -1.94 -1.31
CA PHE A 207 11.04 -1.31 -0.71
C PHE A 207 9.74 -1.93 -1.20
N ILE A 208 8.76 -1.99 -0.29
CA ILE A 208 7.38 -2.32 -0.59
C ILE A 208 6.61 -1.01 -0.59
N THR A 209 5.82 -0.77 -1.62
CA THR A 209 4.86 0.34 -1.64
C THR A 209 3.73 0.08 -2.63
N HIS A 210 2.60 0.68 -2.36
CA HIS A 210 1.46 0.74 -3.27
C HIS A 210 1.39 2.06 -4.04
N ASP A 211 2.28 3.02 -3.73
CA ASP A 211 2.43 4.27 -4.47
C ASP A 211 3.16 4.04 -5.79
N ARG A 212 2.41 4.08 -6.88
CA ARG A 212 2.90 3.81 -8.24
C ARG A 212 3.85 4.89 -8.75
N TYR A 213 3.66 6.16 -8.34
CA TYR A 213 4.59 7.24 -8.69
C TYR A 213 5.94 7.07 -7.98
N PHE A 214 5.91 6.68 -6.72
CA PHE A 214 7.13 6.38 -5.98
C PHE A 214 7.87 5.18 -6.60
N LEU A 215 7.13 4.11 -6.95
CA LEU A 215 7.69 2.96 -7.69
C LEU A 215 8.32 3.40 -9.02
N ASP A 216 7.59 4.18 -9.83
CA ASP A 216 8.05 4.61 -11.15
C ASP A 216 9.28 5.53 -11.06
N ALA A 217 9.29 6.44 -10.10
CA ALA A 217 10.37 7.42 -9.93
C ALA A 217 11.65 6.82 -9.33
N LEU A 218 11.53 5.82 -8.45
CA LEU A 218 12.67 5.31 -7.67
C LEU A 218 13.21 3.98 -8.18
N SER A 219 12.35 3.04 -8.63
CA SER A 219 12.80 1.69 -8.96
C SER A 219 13.65 1.62 -10.23
N THR A 220 14.70 0.82 -10.17
CA THR A 220 15.52 0.39 -11.32
C THR A 220 15.20 -1.06 -11.70
N ARG A 221 14.63 -1.82 -10.76
CA ARG A 221 14.19 -3.20 -10.90
C ARG A 221 12.93 -3.40 -10.07
N ILE A 222 12.06 -4.30 -10.50
CA ILE A 222 10.86 -4.70 -9.76
C ILE A 222 10.89 -6.20 -9.52
N PHE A 223 10.64 -6.59 -8.27
CA PHE A 223 10.41 -7.96 -7.86
C PHE A 223 8.90 -8.17 -7.65
N GLU A 224 8.31 -9.13 -8.34
CA GLU A 224 6.93 -9.56 -8.12
C GLU A 224 6.91 -10.86 -7.35
N LEU A 225 6.26 -10.85 -6.18
CA LEU A 225 6.03 -12.04 -5.36
C LEU A 225 4.62 -12.56 -5.63
N ASP A 226 4.54 -13.68 -6.36
CA ASP A 226 3.27 -14.34 -6.69
C ASP A 226 3.40 -15.85 -6.58
N ARG A 227 2.34 -16.53 -6.11
CA ARG A 227 2.22 -18.00 -6.01
C ARG A 227 3.46 -18.68 -5.41
N ALA A 228 3.97 -18.11 -4.33
CA ALA A 228 5.17 -18.54 -3.63
C ALA A 228 6.48 -18.50 -4.46
N GLY A 229 6.48 -17.85 -5.61
CA GLY A 229 7.64 -17.58 -6.46
C GLY A 229 7.97 -16.10 -6.53
N LEU A 230 9.17 -15.78 -7.00
CA LEU A 230 9.64 -14.41 -7.21
C LEU A 230 10.04 -14.24 -8.68
N THR A 231 9.48 -13.25 -9.34
CA THR A 231 9.80 -12.89 -10.72
C THR A 231 10.45 -11.52 -10.74
N GLU A 232 11.53 -11.37 -11.51
CA GLU A 232 12.27 -10.13 -11.64
C GLU A 232 11.96 -9.46 -12.98
N TYR A 233 11.69 -8.14 -12.91
CA TYR A 233 11.51 -7.27 -14.08
C TYR A 233 12.54 -6.13 -14.03
N GLN A 234 13.20 -5.88 -15.15
CA GLN A 234 14.14 -4.79 -15.31
C GLN A 234 13.39 -3.50 -15.69
N GLY A 235 13.73 -2.39 -15.05
CA GLY A 235 13.14 -1.09 -15.30
C GLY A 235 12.25 -0.59 -14.16
N ASN A 236 11.47 0.46 -14.45
CA ASN A 236 10.57 1.10 -13.52
C ASN A 236 9.16 0.47 -13.54
N TYR A 237 8.19 1.09 -12.87
CA TYR A 237 6.83 0.57 -12.79
C TYR A 237 6.12 0.53 -14.17
N GLN A 238 6.36 1.52 -15.04
CA GLN A 238 5.78 1.51 -16.40
C GLN A 238 6.34 0.36 -17.24
N ASP A 239 7.64 0.07 -17.13
CA ASP A 239 8.27 -1.07 -17.79
C ASP A 239 7.69 -2.39 -17.26
N TYR A 240 7.48 -2.50 -15.94
CA TYR A 240 6.85 -3.67 -15.33
C TYR A 240 5.45 -3.91 -15.92
N VAL A 241 4.59 -2.88 -15.95
CA VAL A 241 3.22 -3.00 -16.48
C VAL A 241 3.24 -3.50 -17.92
N ARG A 242 4.12 -2.94 -18.75
CA ARG A 242 4.28 -3.36 -20.16
C ARG A 242 4.78 -4.81 -20.27
N LEU A 243 5.84 -5.18 -19.55
CA LEU A 243 6.42 -6.51 -19.59
C LEU A 243 5.46 -7.57 -19.04
N LYS A 244 4.71 -7.23 -17.99
CA LYS A 244 3.69 -8.11 -17.40
C LYS A 244 2.57 -8.37 -18.39
N ALA A 245 2.03 -7.33 -19.04
CA ALA A 245 1.00 -7.46 -20.07
C ALA A 245 1.46 -8.37 -21.23
N GLU A 246 2.70 -8.17 -21.71
CA GLU A 246 3.28 -9.04 -22.76
C GLU A 246 3.43 -10.51 -22.29
N GLN A 247 3.77 -10.73 -21.02
CA GLN A 247 3.86 -12.07 -20.45
C GLN A 247 2.48 -12.70 -20.33
N ASP A 248 1.48 -11.97 -19.80
CA ASP A 248 0.12 -12.45 -19.63
C ASP A 248 -0.53 -12.81 -20.98
N GLU A 249 -0.30 -12.01 -22.03
CA GLU A 249 -0.74 -12.35 -23.40
C GLU A 249 -0.10 -13.67 -23.93
N ARG A 250 1.20 -13.85 -23.68
CA ARG A 250 1.90 -15.10 -24.06
C ARG A 250 1.36 -16.30 -23.30
N ASP A 251 1.14 -16.15 -21.99
CA ASP A 251 0.63 -17.21 -21.12
C ASP A 251 -0.81 -17.55 -21.48
N ALA A 252 -1.65 -16.56 -21.77
CA ALA A 252 -3.01 -16.78 -22.28
C ALA A 252 -3.03 -17.53 -23.63
N ALA A 253 -2.15 -17.15 -24.55
CA ALA A 253 -2.02 -17.83 -25.85
C ALA A 253 -1.54 -19.28 -25.67
N LEU A 254 -0.61 -19.55 -24.75
CA LEU A 254 -0.15 -20.89 -24.42
C LEU A 254 -1.26 -21.71 -23.75
N LEU A 255 -2.00 -21.12 -22.81
CA LEU A 255 -3.13 -21.78 -22.15
C LEU A 255 -4.21 -22.15 -23.16
N HIS A 256 -4.57 -21.25 -24.07
CA HIS A 256 -5.53 -21.54 -25.14
C HIS A 256 -5.09 -22.70 -26.04
N LYS A 257 -3.80 -22.77 -26.41
CA LYS A 257 -3.25 -23.92 -27.15
C LYS A 257 -3.35 -25.21 -26.35
N LYS A 258 -3.06 -25.17 -25.03
CA LYS A 258 -3.19 -26.33 -24.13
C LYS A 258 -4.64 -26.78 -23.99
N GLU A 259 -5.59 -25.84 -23.90
CA GLU A 259 -7.02 -26.14 -23.87
C GLU A 259 -7.51 -26.81 -25.17
N GLN A 260 -7.08 -26.31 -26.33
CA GLN A 260 -7.39 -26.93 -27.60
C GLN A 260 -6.84 -28.39 -27.68
N LEU A 261 -5.58 -28.55 -27.25
CA LEU A 261 -4.97 -29.90 -27.18
C LEU A 261 -5.72 -30.79 -26.18
N TYR A 262 -6.12 -30.26 -25.01
CA TYR A 262 -6.92 -30.98 -24.02
C TYR A 262 -8.26 -31.43 -24.60
N LYS A 263 -8.97 -30.56 -25.33
CA LYS A 263 -10.24 -30.92 -26.03
C LYS A 263 -10.04 -32.04 -27.04
N GLN A 264 -8.93 -32.01 -27.81
CA GLN A 264 -8.59 -33.07 -28.75
C GLN A 264 -8.27 -34.42 -28.06
N GLU A 265 -7.45 -34.36 -26.99
CA GLU A 265 -7.09 -35.57 -26.22
C GLU A 265 -8.30 -36.12 -25.45
N LEU A 266 -9.20 -35.25 -24.93
CA LEU A 266 -10.45 -35.68 -24.30
C LEU A 266 -11.40 -36.36 -25.28
N ALA A 267 -11.52 -35.84 -26.52
CA ALA A 267 -12.29 -36.49 -27.57
C ALA A 267 -11.71 -37.85 -27.96
N TRP A 268 -10.38 -37.98 -27.97
CA TRP A 268 -9.71 -39.26 -28.19
C TRP A 268 -9.95 -40.24 -27.03
N MET A 269 -9.85 -39.82 -25.78
CA MET A 269 -10.15 -40.63 -24.58
C MET A 269 -11.59 -41.16 -24.58
N ARG A 270 -12.58 -40.36 -25.02
CA ARG A 270 -13.99 -40.75 -25.10
C ARG A 270 -14.29 -41.83 -26.16
N ARG A 271 -13.44 -42.00 -27.19
CA ARG A 271 -13.63 -42.95 -28.26
C ARG A 271 -13.19 -44.39 -27.92
N GLN A 272 -12.88 -44.68 -26.64
CA GLN A 272 -12.41 -46.00 -26.16
C GLN A 272 -11.40 -46.67 -27.12
N PRO A 273 -10.14 -46.30 -27.07
CA PRO A 273 -9.15 -46.91 -27.95
C PRO A 273 -8.89 -48.37 -27.55
N GLN A 274 -9.11 -49.30 -28.48
CA GLN A 274 -8.80 -50.72 -28.29
C GLN A 274 -7.28 -50.97 -28.24
N ALA A 275 -6.87 -51.73 -27.27
CA ALA A 275 -5.58 -52.18 -26.78
C ALA A 275 -4.36 -52.19 -27.75
N ARG A 276 -3.31 -51.38 -27.41
CA ARG A 276 -1.87 -51.76 -27.49
C ARG A 276 -1.13 -50.96 -26.39
N ALA A 277 -0.60 -51.67 -25.40
CA ALA A 277 -0.51 -51.18 -24.00
C ALA A 277 0.47 -50.04 -23.69
N THR A 278 1.64 -49.90 -24.27
CA THR A 278 2.71 -49.02 -23.76
C THR A 278 2.65 -47.59 -24.31
N LYS A 279 2.35 -47.36 -25.58
CA LYS A 279 2.18 -46.04 -26.17
C LYS A 279 0.89 -45.32 -25.69
N GLN A 280 -0.11 -46.11 -25.32
CA GLN A 280 -1.37 -45.63 -24.79
C GLN A 280 -1.22 -45.10 -23.37
N GLN A 281 -0.46 -45.77 -22.51
CA GLN A 281 -0.24 -45.32 -21.13
C GLN A 281 0.51 -43.99 -21.08
N ALA A 282 1.51 -43.79 -21.93
CA ALA A 282 2.22 -42.50 -22.02
C ALA A 282 1.30 -41.34 -22.49
N ARG A 283 0.30 -41.61 -23.35
CA ARG A 283 -0.67 -40.62 -23.80
C ARG A 283 -1.71 -40.33 -22.74
N ILE A 284 -2.15 -41.33 -21.98
CA ILE A 284 -3.03 -41.17 -20.82
C ILE A 284 -2.35 -40.34 -19.74
N ASN A 285 -1.07 -40.62 -19.44
CA ASN A 285 -0.32 -39.82 -18.46
C ASN A 285 -0.21 -38.37 -18.91
N ARG A 286 0.15 -38.09 -20.18
CA ARG A 286 0.16 -36.71 -20.73
C ARG A 286 -1.21 -36.02 -20.65
N PHE A 287 -2.31 -36.76 -20.87
CA PHE A 287 -3.66 -36.23 -20.71
C PHE A 287 -3.93 -35.81 -19.26
N HIS A 288 -3.51 -36.60 -18.28
CA HIS A 288 -3.66 -36.28 -16.88
C HIS A 288 -2.80 -35.06 -16.48
N ASP A 289 -1.59 -34.95 -17.01
CA ASP A 289 -0.72 -33.79 -16.78
C ASP A 289 -1.33 -32.52 -17.41
N LEU A 290 -1.77 -32.62 -18.67
CA LEU A 290 -2.44 -31.54 -19.38
C LEU A 290 -3.73 -31.12 -18.69
N LYS A 291 -4.49 -32.08 -18.14
CA LYS A 291 -5.71 -31.76 -17.34
C LYS A 291 -5.37 -30.95 -16.10
N LYS A 292 -4.29 -31.28 -15.37
CA LYS A 292 -3.85 -30.53 -14.20
C LYS A 292 -3.44 -29.09 -14.58
N GLU A 293 -2.69 -28.94 -15.68
CA GLU A 293 -2.25 -27.63 -16.16
C GLU A 293 -3.41 -26.74 -16.60
N VAL A 294 -4.39 -27.29 -17.35
CA VAL A 294 -5.57 -26.53 -17.80
C VAL A 294 -6.53 -26.22 -16.63
N SER A 295 -6.67 -27.12 -15.65
CA SER A 295 -7.55 -26.88 -14.50
C SER A 295 -6.97 -25.90 -13.47
N GLY A 296 -5.67 -25.59 -13.52
CA GLY A 296 -5.00 -24.63 -12.65
C GLY A 296 -4.96 -23.20 -13.21
N GLY A 297 -5.34 -23.00 -14.48
CA GLY A 297 -5.40 -21.68 -15.10
C GLY A 297 -6.64 -20.91 -14.66
N VAL A 298 -6.44 -19.84 -13.93
CA VAL A 298 -7.50 -18.85 -13.63
C VAL A 298 -7.58 -17.94 -14.85
N ALA A 299 -8.71 -17.94 -15.54
CA ALA A 299 -8.98 -16.94 -16.59
C ALA A 299 -9.15 -15.57 -15.91
N GLU A 300 -8.23 -14.65 -16.18
CA GLU A 300 -8.48 -13.24 -15.90
C GLU A 300 -9.62 -12.77 -16.81
N THR A 301 -10.75 -12.50 -16.20
CA THR A 301 -11.89 -11.89 -16.89
C THR A 301 -11.70 -10.39 -16.82
N ASP A 302 -11.59 -9.73 -17.97
CA ASP A 302 -11.69 -8.27 -18.10
C ASP A 302 -12.99 -7.79 -17.44
N LEU A 303 -12.84 -7.04 -16.34
CA LEU A 303 -13.92 -6.66 -15.46
C LEU A 303 -14.43 -5.27 -15.80
N THR A 304 -15.47 -5.19 -16.60
CA THR A 304 -16.35 -4.03 -16.64
C THR A 304 -17.51 -4.25 -15.66
N MET A 305 -17.32 -3.87 -14.40
CA MET A 305 -18.40 -3.87 -13.41
C MET A 305 -19.20 -2.59 -13.53
N ASN A 306 -20.39 -2.68 -14.09
CA ASN A 306 -21.37 -1.61 -14.06
C ASN A 306 -22.54 -2.04 -13.17
N PHE A 307 -22.62 -1.52 -11.96
CA PHE A 307 -23.79 -1.72 -11.10
C PHE A 307 -24.91 -0.77 -11.52
N GLU A 308 -26.16 -1.26 -11.41
CA GLU A 308 -27.31 -0.37 -11.55
C GLU A 308 -27.32 0.64 -10.40
N THR A 309 -27.16 1.92 -10.72
CA THR A 309 -27.28 3.01 -9.75
C THR A 309 -28.68 3.60 -9.76
N SER A 310 -29.17 4.03 -8.61
CA SER A 310 -30.46 4.72 -8.49
C SER A 310 -30.39 6.09 -9.15
N ARG A 311 -31.54 6.58 -9.68
CA ARG A 311 -31.61 7.91 -10.30
C ARG A 311 -31.26 9.00 -9.31
N ILE A 312 -30.41 9.95 -9.73
CA ILE A 312 -29.96 11.09 -8.94
C ILE A 312 -30.44 12.40 -9.57
N GLY A 313 -30.77 13.40 -8.74
CA GLY A 313 -31.14 14.75 -9.18
C GLY A 313 -29.95 15.53 -9.72
N LYS A 314 -30.21 16.69 -10.34
CA LYS A 314 -29.12 17.55 -10.89
C LYS A 314 -28.23 18.16 -9.81
N LYS A 315 -28.80 18.62 -8.68
CA LYS A 315 -28.10 19.07 -7.48
C LYS A 315 -28.05 17.92 -6.50
N VAL A 316 -26.86 17.52 -6.13
CA VAL A 316 -26.65 16.36 -5.27
C VAL A 316 -26.31 16.78 -3.85
N ILE A 317 -25.29 17.64 -3.70
CA ILE A 317 -24.84 18.21 -2.42
C ILE A 317 -24.54 19.69 -2.67
N GLU A 318 -25.01 20.58 -1.79
CA GLU A 318 -24.76 22.01 -1.86
C GLU A 318 -24.33 22.54 -0.51
N PHE A 319 -23.15 23.12 -0.45
CA PHE A 319 -22.65 23.88 0.70
C PHE A 319 -23.02 25.33 0.51
N GLN A 320 -23.70 25.92 1.50
CA GLN A 320 -24.14 27.30 1.49
C GLN A 320 -23.52 28.01 2.70
N ASP A 321 -22.50 28.82 2.45
CA ASP A 321 -21.75 29.64 3.41
C ASP A 321 -21.31 28.85 4.66
N VAL A 322 -20.83 27.61 4.45
CA VAL A 322 -20.50 26.67 5.51
C VAL A 322 -19.19 27.08 6.19
N SER A 323 -19.27 27.22 7.51
CA SER A 323 -18.11 27.41 8.37
C SER A 323 -18.04 26.29 9.42
N PHE A 324 -16.84 25.81 9.70
CA PHE A 324 -16.59 24.79 10.72
C PHE A 324 -15.25 25.01 11.42
N ALA A 325 -15.22 24.83 12.74
CA ALA A 325 -14.00 24.92 13.54
C ALA A 325 -13.99 23.83 14.61
N TYR A 326 -12.82 23.28 14.88
CA TYR A 326 -12.56 22.49 16.09
C TYR A 326 -12.06 23.42 17.18
N GLU A 327 -12.82 23.55 18.27
CA GLU A 327 -12.52 24.49 19.37
C GLU A 327 -12.22 25.91 18.83
N ASN A 328 -10.93 26.27 18.73
CA ASN A 328 -10.48 27.59 18.24
C ASN A 328 -9.76 27.53 16.89
N LYS A 329 -9.62 26.31 16.25
CA LYS A 329 -8.95 26.18 14.95
C LYS A 329 -9.98 26.18 13.84
N PRO A 330 -10.12 27.26 13.04
CA PRO A 330 -11.03 27.27 11.90
C PRO A 330 -10.51 26.30 10.82
N ILE A 331 -11.41 25.47 10.27
CA ILE A 331 -11.15 24.52 9.20
C ILE A 331 -11.80 24.97 7.89
N LEU A 332 -13.05 25.41 7.95
CA LEU A 332 -13.80 25.95 6.83
C LEU A 332 -14.33 27.35 7.20
N GLN A 333 -14.28 28.28 6.26
CA GLN A 333 -14.82 29.62 6.41
C GLN A 333 -15.61 30.03 5.15
N ASP A 334 -16.90 30.29 5.31
CA ASP A 334 -17.83 30.73 4.27
C ASP A 334 -17.71 29.92 2.97
N PHE A 335 -17.54 28.59 3.16
CA PHE A 335 -17.27 27.66 2.07
C PHE A 335 -18.54 27.35 1.29
N ASN A 336 -18.45 27.49 -0.04
CA ASN A 336 -19.54 27.23 -0.97
C ASN A 336 -19.08 26.18 -2.00
N LEU A 337 -19.86 25.12 -2.17
CA LEU A 337 -19.60 24.06 -3.15
C LEU A 337 -20.91 23.48 -3.65
N LEU A 338 -21.04 23.30 -4.96
CA LEU A 338 -22.13 22.56 -5.58
C LEU A 338 -21.59 21.29 -6.23
N VAL A 339 -21.97 20.14 -5.71
CA VAL A 339 -21.66 18.83 -6.31
C VAL A 339 -22.79 18.41 -7.24
N GLN A 340 -22.44 18.11 -8.47
CA GLN A 340 -23.36 17.67 -9.52
C GLN A 340 -23.30 16.15 -9.73
N ALA A 341 -24.29 15.59 -10.39
CA ALA A 341 -24.47 14.13 -10.55
C ALA A 341 -23.29 13.39 -11.21
N LYS A 342 -22.43 14.07 -11.96
CA LYS A 342 -21.29 13.46 -12.68
C LYS A 342 -19.93 13.94 -12.16
N ASP A 343 -19.90 14.67 -11.07
CA ASP A 343 -18.66 15.21 -10.56
C ASP A 343 -17.73 14.12 -10.01
N ARG A 344 -16.46 14.26 -10.34
CA ARG A 344 -15.36 13.44 -9.86
C ARG A 344 -14.36 14.37 -9.20
N ILE A 345 -14.42 14.47 -7.88
CA ILE A 345 -13.68 15.47 -7.14
C ILE A 345 -12.58 14.78 -6.32
N GLY A 346 -11.33 15.07 -6.66
CA GLY A 346 -10.17 14.73 -5.83
C GLY A 346 -9.93 15.83 -4.81
N ILE A 347 -9.69 15.47 -3.56
CA ILE A 347 -9.41 16.40 -2.46
C ILE A 347 -7.97 16.19 -2.02
N VAL A 348 -7.16 17.25 -2.12
CA VAL A 348 -5.72 17.22 -1.82
C VAL A 348 -5.34 18.29 -0.82
N GLY A 349 -4.20 18.13 -0.14
CA GLY A 349 -3.65 19.06 0.83
C GLY A 349 -2.87 18.35 1.92
N ASP A 350 -2.18 19.10 2.76
CA ASP A 350 -1.35 18.58 3.84
C ASP A 350 -2.17 17.77 4.86
N ASN A 351 -1.47 17.01 5.70
CA ASN A 351 -2.14 16.26 6.75
C ASN A 351 -2.69 17.22 7.85
N GLY A 352 -3.93 16.95 8.30
CA GLY A 352 -4.58 17.73 9.36
C GLY A 352 -5.16 19.09 8.94
N VAL A 353 -5.27 19.37 7.63
CA VAL A 353 -5.90 20.62 7.11
C VAL A 353 -7.41 20.59 7.08
N GLY A 354 -8.06 19.41 7.27
CA GLY A 354 -9.52 19.30 7.31
C GLY A 354 -10.16 18.54 6.16
N LYS A 355 -9.39 17.76 5.38
CA LYS A 355 -9.92 16.94 4.26
C LYS A 355 -11.02 15.97 4.72
N SER A 356 -10.74 15.14 5.71
CA SER A 356 -11.73 14.21 6.29
C SER A 356 -12.88 14.93 6.97
N THR A 357 -12.65 16.14 7.52
CA THR A 357 -13.71 16.99 8.09
C THR A 357 -14.73 17.37 7.04
N LEU A 358 -14.29 17.73 5.83
CA LEU A 358 -15.18 18.03 4.70
C LEU A 358 -16.04 16.81 4.32
N LEU A 359 -15.46 15.62 4.26
CA LEU A 359 -16.21 14.39 3.99
C LEU A 359 -17.21 14.06 5.11
N ASN A 360 -16.83 14.26 6.38
CA ASN A 360 -17.69 14.04 7.54
C ASN A 360 -18.88 15.00 7.60
N LEU A 361 -18.71 16.26 7.17
CA LEU A 361 -19.82 17.22 7.02
C LEU A 361 -20.80 16.75 5.93
N ILE A 362 -20.31 16.20 4.81
CA ILE A 362 -21.16 15.62 3.76
C ILE A 362 -21.88 14.37 4.26
N ALA A 363 -21.18 13.51 4.99
CA ALA A 363 -21.75 12.28 5.54
C ALA A 363 -22.77 12.52 6.66
N GLY A 364 -22.85 13.78 7.17
CA GLY A 364 -23.73 14.14 8.29
C GLY A 364 -23.21 13.66 9.66
N SER A 365 -21.97 13.21 9.74
CA SER A 365 -21.30 12.84 11.00
C SER A 365 -20.86 14.06 11.81
N LEU A 366 -20.75 15.22 11.18
CA LEU A 366 -20.47 16.52 11.79
C LEU A 366 -21.50 17.54 11.32
N GLU A 367 -21.88 18.45 12.23
CA GLU A 367 -22.75 19.58 11.91
C GLU A 367 -21.91 20.86 11.70
N PRO A 368 -22.20 21.69 10.69
CA PRO A 368 -21.49 22.94 10.48
C PRO A 368 -21.75 23.92 11.63
N THR A 369 -20.74 24.75 11.97
CA THR A 369 -20.88 25.82 12.99
C THR A 369 -21.74 26.96 12.47
N ALA A 370 -21.69 27.25 11.16
CA ALA A 370 -22.52 28.22 10.46
C ALA A 370 -22.78 27.78 9.03
N GLY A 371 -23.82 28.32 8.41
CA GLY A 371 -24.25 27.87 7.07
C GLY A 371 -25.00 26.53 7.11
N GLN A 372 -25.16 25.92 5.96
CA GLN A 372 -25.86 24.62 5.86
C GLN A 372 -25.32 23.75 4.72
N VAL A 373 -25.37 22.44 4.93
CA VAL A 373 -25.12 21.43 3.88
C VAL A 373 -26.46 20.86 3.45
N VAL A 374 -26.85 21.09 2.20
CA VAL A 374 -28.10 20.61 1.64
C VAL A 374 -27.83 19.36 0.81
N ILE A 375 -28.45 18.25 1.19
CA ILE A 375 -28.32 16.95 0.50
C ILE A 375 -29.66 16.64 -0.17
N GLY A 376 -29.63 16.22 -1.43
CA GLY A 376 -30.82 15.87 -2.19
C GLY A 376 -31.56 14.66 -1.60
N GLU A 377 -32.88 14.67 -1.59
CA GLU A 377 -33.73 13.64 -0.98
C GLU A 377 -33.49 12.21 -1.51
N THR A 378 -33.03 12.08 -2.75
CA THR A 378 -32.75 10.78 -3.40
C THR A 378 -31.31 10.32 -3.23
N VAL A 379 -30.50 11.07 -2.50
CA VAL A 379 -29.08 10.78 -2.31
C VAL A 379 -28.90 9.63 -1.32
N ARG A 380 -28.09 8.64 -1.73
CA ARG A 380 -27.64 7.52 -0.92
C ARG A 380 -26.12 7.55 -0.90
N ILE A 381 -25.56 7.96 0.21
CA ILE A 381 -24.11 8.10 0.39
C ILE A 381 -23.55 6.78 0.88
N ALA A 382 -22.51 6.26 0.23
CA ALA A 382 -21.58 5.32 0.84
C ALA A 382 -20.31 6.05 1.22
N TYR A 383 -19.93 5.94 2.46
CA TYR A 383 -18.71 6.57 3.00
C TYR A 383 -17.70 5.50 3.40
N PHE A 384 -16.63 5.43 2.64
CA PHE A 384 -15.45 4.63 2.99
C PHE A 384 -14.51 5.50 3.81
N SER A 385 -14.61 5.38 5.13
CA SER A 385 -13.79 6.14 6.09
C SER A 385 -12.42 5.49 6.28
N GLN A 386 -11.46 6.26 6.78
CA GLN A 386 -10.12 5.80 7.09
C GLN A 386 -10.11 4.64 8.11
N GLN A 387 -11.02 4.67 9.08
CA GLN A 387 -11.24 3.58 10.05
C GLN A 387 -12.51 2.80 9.68
N ILE A 388 -12.41 1.49 9.63
CA ILE A 388 -13.56 0.63 9.37
C ILE A 388 -14.37 0.52 10.66
N GLU A 389 -15.59 1.05 10.65
CA GLU A 389 -16.52 0.89 11.75
C GLU A 389 -17.60 -0.15 11.40
N GLY A 390 -18.01 -0.96 12.40
CA GLY A 390 -19.13 -1.89 12.25
C GLY A 390 -18.84 -3.16 11.43
N LEU A 391 -17.57 -3.54 11.26
CA LEU A 391 -17.22 -4.83 10.68
C LEU A 391 -17.42 -5.94 11.73
N ASP A 392 -18.40 -6.81 11.51
CA ASP A 392 -18.65 -7.97 12.38
C ASP A 392 -17.65 -9.09 12.05
N GLU A 393 -16.55 -9.12 12.79
CA GLU A 393 -15.45 -10.07 12.58
C GLU A 393 -15.82 -11.53 12.85
N SER A 394 -16.94 -11.79 13.56
CA SER A 394 -17.42 -13.13 13.86
C SER A 394 -18.10 -13.82 12.67
N LYS A 395 -18.44 -13.07 11.62
CA LYS A 395 -19.10 -13.57 10.43
C LYS A 395 -18.14 -14.21 9.43
N ARG A 396 -18.68 -15.06 8.56
CA ARG A 396 -17.96 -15.57 7.40
C ARG A 396 -18.00 -14.54 6.27
N VAL A 397 -16.92 -14.47 5.49
CA VAL A 397 -16.76 -13.52 4.37
C VAL A 397 -17.96 -13.51 3.43
N ILE A 398 -18.40 -14.68 2.97
CA ILE A 398 -19.55 -14.78 2.06
C ILE A 398 -20.85 -14.36 2.72
N ASN A 399 -21.10 -14.77 3.96
CA ASN A 399 -22.34 -14.47 4.67
C ASN A 399 -22.49 -12.97 4.94
N TYR A 400 -21.40 -12.28 5.24
CA TYR A 400 -21.36 -10.83 5.47
C TYR A 400 -21.85 -10.04 4.26
N LEU A 401 -21.55 -10.49 3.05
CA LEU A 401 -22.03 -9.87 1.81
C LEU A 401 -23.43 -10.32 1.44
N GLN A 402 -23.79 -11.58 1.70
CA GLN A 402 -25.13 -12.12 1.42
C GLN A 402 -26.23 -11.45 2.25
N GLU A 403 -25.91 -10.81 3.38
CA GLU A 403 -26.86 -10.00 4.13
C GLU A 403 -27.36 -8.77 3.35
N VAL A 404 -26.54 -8.26 2.42
CA VAL A 404 -26.88 -7.09 1.59
C VAL A 404 -27.56 -7.52 0.29
N ALA A 405 -27.06 -8.57 -0.35
CA ALA A 405 -27.60 -9.10 -1.59
C ALA A 405 -27.19 -10.56 -1.79
N GLU A 406 -28.08 -11.38 -2.35
CA GLU A 406 -27.74 -12.75 -2.77
C GLU A 406 -27.11 -12.76 -4.18
N GLU A 407 -27.57 -11.84 -5.04
CA GLU A 407 -27.12 -11.68 -6.43
C GLU A 407 -27.10 -10.20 -6.81
N VAL A 408 -26.20 -9.83 -7.73
CA VAL A 408 -26.06 -8.47 -8.22
C VAL A 408 -26.40 -8.40 -9.70
N LYS A 409 -27.34 -7.51 -10.06
CA LYS A 409 -27.62 -7.20 -11.46
C LYS A 409 -26.58 -6.22 -11.99
N THR A 410 -25.95 -6.59 -13.08
CA THR A 410 -25.06 -5.69 -13.81
C THR A 410 -25.87 -4.87 -14.82
N SER A 411 -25.40 -3.68 -15.21
CA SER A 411 -26.07 -2.79 -16.17
C SER A 411 -26.29 -3.43 -17.56
N GLY A 412 -25.64 -4.56 -17.85
CA GLY A 412 -25.87 -5.40 -19.03
C GLY A 412 -27.00 -6.41 -18.88
N GLY A 413 -27.74 -6.43 -17.75
CA GLY A 413 -28.85 -7.36 -17.48
C GLY A 413 -28.40 -8.78 -17.09
N SER A 414 -27.12 -9.05 -16.96
CA SER A 414 -26.58 -10.30 -16.41
C SER A 414 -26.60 -10.26 -14.88
N THR A 415 -26.78 -11.42 -14.26
CA THR A 415 -26.75 -11.56 -12.81
C THR A 415 -25.43 -12.21 -12.40
N THR A 416 -24.71 -11.58 -11.49
CA THR A 416 -23.43 -12.09 -10.94
C THR A 416 -23.67 -12.56 -9.51
N SER A 417 -23.22 -13.73 -9.16
CA SER A 417 -23.32 -14.26 -7.79
C SER A 417 -22.34 -13.57 -6.86
N ILE A 418 -22.63 -13.54 -5.54
CA ILE A 418 -21.70 -13.01 -4.54
C ILE A 418 -20.34 -13.75 -4.56
N ALA A 419 -20.35 -15.05 -4.84
CA ALA A 419 -19.11 -15.83 -4.95
C ALA A 419 -18.22 -15.37 -6.13
N GLU A 420 -18.82 -15.11 -7.30
CA GLU A 420 -18.09 -14.56 -8.45
C GLU A 420 -17.59 -13.13 -8.16
N LEU A 421 -18.40 -12.32 -7.48
CA LEU A 421 -18.00 -10.96 -7.11
C LEU A 421 -16.83 -10.96 -6.12
N LEU A 422 -16.81 -11.88 -5.15
CA LEU A 422 -15.68 -12.08 -4.26
C LEU A 422 -14.40 -12.47 -5.02
N GLU A 423 -14.50 -13.38 -6.00
CA GLU A 423 -13.37 -13.75 -6.85
C GLU A 423 -12.84 -12.55 -7.64
N GLN A 424 -13.74 -11.72 -8.16
CA GLN A 424 -13.42 -10.47 -8.85
C GLN A 424 -12.69 -9.47 -7.96
N PHE A 425 -13.04 -9.40 -6.67
CA PHE A 425 -12.34 -8.60 -5.68
C PHE A 425 -11.15 -9.36 -5.03
N LEU A 426 -10.60 -10.33 -5.75
CA LEU A 426 -9.38 -11.07 -5.37
C LEU A 426 -9.53 -11.86 -4.05
N PHE A 427 -10.74 -12.32 -3.73
CA PHE A 427 -10.98 -13.30 -2.67
C PHE A 427 -11.08 -14.70 -3.29
N PRO A 428 -10.08 -15.56 -3.16
CA PRO A 428 -10.16 -16.92 -3.69
C PRO A 428 -11.25 -17.72 -2.99
N ARG A 429 -11.84 -18.71 -3.67
CA ARG A 429 -12.93 -19.54 -3.12
C ARG A 429 -12.61 -20.17 -1.77
N SER A 430 -11.36 -20.47 -1.51
CA SER A 430 -10.90 -21.01 -0.23
C SER A 430 -11.14 -20.08 0.96
N THR A 431 -11.20 -18.75 0.73
CA THR A 431 -11.41 -17.74 1.78
C THR A 431 -12.88 -17.37 1.99
N HIS A 432 -13.79 -17.73 1.07
CA HIS A 432 -15.21 -17.37 1.18
C HIS A 432 -15.88 -17.88 2.47
N GLY A 433 -15.49 -19.07 2.94
CA GLY A 433 -15.96 -19.67 4.18
C GLY A 433 -15.18 -19.27 5.44
N ALA A 434 -14.10 -18.52 5.32
CA ALA A 434 -13.28 -18.08 6.45
C ALA A 434 -14.01 -17.03 7.31
N LEU A 435 -13.65 -16.94 8.59
CA LEU A 435 -14.11 -15.86 9.47
C LEU A 435 -13.36 -14.57 9.13
N ILE A 436 -14.04 -13.43 9.22
CA ILE A 436 -13.49 -12.11 8.92
C ILE A 436 -12.32 -11.76 9.86
N GLU A 437 -12.35 -12.23 11.12
CA GLU A 437 -11.25 -12.05 12.06
C GLU A 437 -9.88 -12.56 11.54
N LYS A 438 -9.91 -13.59 10.66
CA LYS A 438 -8.69 -14.21 10.07
C LYS A 438 -8.16 -13.48 8.85
N LEU A 439 -8.87 -12.47 8.37
CA LEU A 439 -8.43 -11.64 7.25
C LEU A 439 -7.38 -10.64 7.69
N SER A 440 -6.43 -10.33 6.82
CA SER A 440 -5.50 -9.21 6.98
C SER A 440 -6.25 -7.86 6.97
N GLY A 441 -5.63 -6.80 7.48
CA GLY A 441 -6.23 -5.45 7.48
C GLY A 441 -6.63 -4.99 6.08
N GLY A 442 -5.80 -5.20 5.07
CA GLY A 442 -6.11 -4.87 3.68
C GLY A 442 -7.26 -5.70 3.09
N GLU A 443 -7.36 -7.01 3.44
CA GLU A 443 -8.49 -7.85 3.04
C GLU A 443 -9.79 -7.39 3.72
N LYS A 444 -9.76 -7.01 4.99
CA LYS A 444 -10.90 -6.44 5.70
C LYS A 444 -11.38 -5.14 5.04
N LYS A 445 -10.46 -4.24 4.67
CA LYS A 445 -10.78 -3.00 3.94
C LYS A 445 -11.43 -3.28 2.58
N ARG A 446 -10.89 -4.22 1.82
CA ARG A 446 -11.42 -4.64 0.53
C ARG A 446 -12.82 -5.25 0.65
N LEU A 447 -13.04 -6.10 1.66
CA LEU A 447 -14.36 -6.70 1.93
C LEU A 447 -15.39 -5.62 2.32
N TYR A 448 -15.00 -4.68 3.16
CA TYR A 448 -15.86 -3.58 3.58
C TYR A 448 -16.22 -2.67 2.40
N LEU A 449 -15.24 -2.33 1.56
CA LEU A 449 -15.49 -1.58 0.32
C LEU A 449 -16.51 -2.29 -0.56
N LEU A 450 -16.35 -3.60 -0.77
CA LEU A 450 -17.26 -4.40 -1.57
C LEU A 450 -18.69 -4.37 -1.02
N LYS A 451 -18.85 -4.46 0.31
CA LYS A 451 -20.17 -4.33 0.95
C LYS A 451 -20.81 -2.97 0.67
N LEU A 452 -20.07 -1.88 0.84
CA LEU A 452 -20.56 -0.53 0.57
C LEU A 452 -21.05 -0.38 -0.88
N LEU A 453 -20.34 -0.99 -1.84
CA LEU A 453 -20.74 -0.96 -3.24
C LEU A 453 -22.02 -1.78 -3.52
N LEU A 454 -22.22 -2.86 -2.78
CA LEU A 454 -23.44 -3.70 -2.87
C LEU A 454 -24.69 -3.00 -2.37
N GLU A 455 -24.58 -2.03 -1.47
CA GLU A 455 -25.69 -1.23 -0.95
C GLU A 455 -26.32 -0.30 -1.99
N LYS A 456 -25.79 -0.31 -3.24
CA LYS A 456 -26.25 0.49 -4.39
C LYS A 456 -26.28 1.99 -4.09
N PRO A 457 -25.19 2.57 -3.60
CA PRO A 457 -25.10 4.00 -3.39
C PRO A 457 -25.18 4.74 -4.72
N ASN A 458 -25.56 6.02 -4.66
CA ASN A 458 -25.48 6.92 -5.81
C ASN A 458 -24.51 8.10 -5.60
N VAL A 459 -23.88 8.16 -4.41
CA VAL A 459 -22.77 9.06 -4.07
C VAL A 459 -21.71 8.26 -3.33
N LEU A 460 -20.44 8.42 -3.70
CA LEU A 460 -19.32 7.80 -3.03
C LEU A 460 -18.42 8.86 -2.39
N LEU A 461 -18.17 8.67 -1.10
CA LEU A 461 -17.16 9.40 -0.34
C LEU A 461 -16.04 8.42 0.02
N LEU A 462 -14.83 8.70 -0.40
CA LEU A 462 -13.67 7.84 -0.19
C LEU A 462 -12.58 8.62 0.54
N ASP A 463 -12.27 8.22 1.77
CA ASP A 463 -11.23 8.85 2.59
C ASP A 463 -9.99 7.95 2.63
N GLU A 464 -8.95 8.34 1.89
CA GLU A 464 -7.70 7.60 1.72
C GLU A 464 -7.93 6.11 1.33
N PRO A 465 -8.70 5.83 0.26
CA PRO A 465 -9.03 4.45 -0.12
C PRO A 465 -7.81 3.68 -0.61
N THR A 466 -6.73 4.39 -0.97
CA THR A 466 -5.50 3.82 -1.50
C THR A 466 -4.59 3.24 -0.40
N ASN A 467 -4.77 3.68 0.85
CA ASN A 467 -3.98 3.19 1.96
C ASN A 467 -4.31 1.72 2.27
N ASP A 468 -3.26 0.89 2.37
CA ASP A 468 -3.33 -0.56 2.68
C ASP A 468 -3.98 -1.45 1.60
N LEU A 469 -4.38 -0.88 0.44
CA LEU A 469 -4.83 -1.66 -0.72
C LEU A 469 -3.66 -1.94 -1.66
N ASP A 470 -3.54 -3.19 -2.09
CA ASP A 470 -2.52 -3.55 -3.10
C ASP A 470 -2.88 -3.02 -4.50
N ILE A 471 -1.87 -2.97 -5.37
CA ILE A 471 -1.99 -2.41 -6.72
C ILE A 471 -3.10 -3.12 -7.54
N ALA A 472 -3.25 -4.45 -7.37
CA ALA A 472 -4.29 -5.21 -8.06
C ALA A 472 -5.69 -4.78 -7.59
N THR A 473 -5.88 -4.65 -6.27
CA THR A 473 -7.14 -4.15 -5.69
C THR A 473 -7.43 -2.71 -6.12
N LEU A 474 -6.40 -1.84 -6.14
CA LEU A 474 -6.55 -0.46 -6.63
C LEU A 474 -7.00 -0.43 -8.09
N THR A 475 -6.46 -1.31 -8.94
CA THR A 475 -6.89 -1.41 -10.35
C THR A 475 -8.37 -1.81 -10.45
N VAL A 476 -8.84 -2.77 -9.63
CA VAL A 476 -10.25 -3.15 -9.58
C VAL A 476 -11.14 -1.97 -9.14
N LEU A 477 -10.71 -1.24 -8.10
CA LEU A 477 -11.42 -0.04 -7.62
C LEU A 477 -11.48 1.05 -8.68
N GLU A 478 -10.38 1.36 -9.35
CA GLU A 478 -10.30 2.35 -10.43
C GLU A 478 -11.26 2.01 -11.58
N ASN A 479 -11.26 0.76 -12.03
CA ASN A 479 -12.15 0.28 -13.09
C ASN A 479 -13.63 0.41 -12.67
N PHE A 480 -13.94 0.05 -11.42
CA PHE A 480 -15.28 0.24 -10.87
C PHE A 480 -15.68 1.73 -10.86
N LEU A 481 -14.80 2.60 -10.33
CA LEU A 481 -15.07 4.03 -10.22
C LEU A 481 -15.25 4.69 -11.59
N GLN A 482 -14.54 4.25 -12.63
CA GLN A 482 -14.75 4.74 -14.00
C GLN A 482 -16.17 4.43 -14.53
N GLY A 483 -16.71 3.26 -14.18
CA GLY A 483 -18.07 2.85 -14.56
C GLY A 483 -19.17 3.40 -13.64
N PHE A 484 -18.84 3.96 -12.49
CA PHE A 484 -19.83 4.45 -11.53
C PHE A 484 -20.56 5.69 -12.04
N ALA A 485 -21.89 5.69 -12.05
CA ALA A 485 -22.69 6.74 -12.67
C ALA A 485 -22.92 7.99 -11.79
N GLY A 486 -22.71 7.89 -10.47
CA GLY A 486 -22.89 8.98 -9.50
C GLY A 486 -21.62 9.79 -9.25
N PRO A 487 -21.69 10.91 -8.50
CA PRO A 487 -20.52 11.65 -8.10
C PRO A 487 -19.64 10.88 -7.12
N VAL A 488 -18.34 11.13 -7.23
CA VAL A 488 -17.30 10.60 -6.35
C VAL A 488 -16.51 11.75 -5.78
N LEU A 489 -16.39 11.79 -4.45
CA LEU A 489 -15.49 12.69 -3.75
C LEU A 489 -14.45 11.82 -3.04
N THR A 490 -13.19 12.01 -3.37
CA THR A 490 -12.12 11.18 -2.81
C THR A 490 -10.98 12.03 -2.27
N VAL A 491 -10.58 11.74 -1.05
CA VAL A 491 -9.31 12.19 -0.47
C VAL A 491 -8.27 11.14 -0.80
N SER A 492 -7.18 11.51 -1.42
CA SER A 492 -6.06 10.60 -1.65
C SER A 492 -4.75 11.35 -1.84
N HIS A 493 -3.66 10.73 -1.42
CA HIS A 493 -2.31 11.16 -1.73
C HIS A 493 -1.72 10.39 -2.94
N ASP A 494 -2.41 9.37 -3.43
CA ASP A 494 -2.03 8.65 -4.66
C ASP A 494 -2.44 9.45 -5.90
N ARG A 495 -1.45 10.09 -6.53
CA ARG A 495 -1.66 10.89 -7.76
C ARG A 495 -2.15 10.03 -8.92
N TYR A 496 -1.65 8.82 -9.07
CA TYR A 496 -2.04 7.93 -10.14
C TYR A 496 -3.53 7.57 -10.06
N PHE A 497 -4.01 7.34 -8.84
CA PHE A 497 -5.43 7.11 -8.57
C PHE A 497 -6.25 8.36 -8.89
N LEU A 498 -5.79 9.54 -8.42
CA LEU A 498 -6.47 10.83 -8.70
C LEU A 498 -6.53 11.13 -10.18
N ASP A 499 -5.45 10.94 -10.93
CA ASP A 499 -5.40 11.18 -12.39
C ASP A 499 -6.38 10.29 -13.15
N LYS A 500 -6.63 9.07 -12.68
CA LYS A 500 -7.60 8.16 -13.29
C LYS A 500 -9.05 8.42 -12.90
N VAL A 501 -9.29 8.87 -11.68
CA VAL A 501 -10.64 8.93 -11.09
C VAL A 501 -11.20 10.35 -11.09
N ALA A 502 -10.38 11.37 -10.80
CA ALA A 502 -10.83 12.74 -10.62
C ALA A 502 -10.83 13.56 -11.94
N THR A 503 -11.83 14.41 -12.11
CA THR A 503 -11.89 15.41 -13.18
C THR A 503 -11.76 16.83 -12.65
N LYS A 504 -11.90 17.02 -11.33
CA LYS A 504 -11.76 18.29 -10.61
C LYS A 504 -10.94 18.03 -9.37
N ILE A 505 -10.14 19.00 -8.97
CA ILE A 505 -9.35 18.96 -7.72
C ILE A 505 -9.82 20.08 -6.81
N LEU A 506 -10.03 19.76 -5.56
CA LEU A 506 -10.19 20.69 -4.44
C LEU A 506 -8.88 20.67 -3.64
N ALA A 507 -8.12 21.75 -3.71
CA ALA A 507 -6.86 21.89 -2.99
C ALA A 507 -7.05 22.69 -1.68
N PHE A 508 -6.62 22.10 -0.57
CA PHE A 508 -6.50 22.81 0.71
C PHE A 508 -5.11 23.42 0.79
N GLU A 509 -5.01 24.72 0.52
CA GLU A 509 -3.77 25.49 0.52
C GLU A 509 -3.92 26.77 1.33
N ASP A 510 -2.94 27.09 2.20
CA ASP A 510 -2.89 28.31 2.99
C ASP A 510 -4.18 28.64 3.77
N GLY A 511 -4.86 27.62 4.30
CA GLY A 511 -6.12 27.75 5.03
C GLY A 511 -7.33 28.09 4.14
N LYS A 512 -7.22 27.95 2.84
CA LYS A 512 -8.29 28.13 1.86
C LYS A 512 -8.48 26.89 1.02
N ILE A 513 -9.69 26.70 0.52
CA ILE A 513 -10.01 25.66 -0.46
C ILE A 513 -10.16 26.33 -1.83
N ARG A 514 -9.44 25.79 -2.79
CA ARG A 514 -9.46 26.26 -4.18
C ARG A 514 -9.84 25.12 -5.13
#